data_137479d5eb83eaf2456c54fcf8863f20
#
_entry.id   137479d5eb83eaf2456c54fcf8863f20
#
_cell.length_a   1.000
_cell.length_b   1.000
_cell.length_c   1.000
_cell.angle_alpha   90.00
_cell.angle_beta   90.00
_cell.angle_gamma   90.00
#
_symmetry.space_group_name_H-M   'P 1'
#
loop_
_entity.id
_entity.type
_entity.pdbx_description
1 polymer ?
#
loop_
_entity_poly.entity_id
_entity_poly.type
_entity_poly.pdbx_seq_one_letter_code
_entity_poly.pdbx_strand_id
1 'polypeptide(L)'
;REYYDSTLHPDVLDLNDKSVYDNIFHQGKFVGVFQFTNSGAQRFCKKAKPKDIIDISAITSIYRPGPLGANVDKLYVKAKNNPNDIHYVNDIAKEVTEETAGFLIFQEQIALMAHKLGDNISLEEGNKLRKLLTKKGTGKGHEQKHKIKEKFIRGCVHKSIDRATADQIWQNFEYFSGYGFNKSHAVSY
;
A
#
# COMPACT_ATOMS: atom_id res chain seq x y z
N ARG A 1 -9.76 19.67 -25.82
CA ARG A 1 -8.59 20.59 -25.81
C ARG A 1 -8.95 22.02 -26.24
N GLU A 2 -9.93 22.22 -27.12
CA GLU A 2 -10.33 23.55 -27.58
C GLU A 2 -10.95 24.46 -26.49
N TYR A 3 -11.41 23.87 -25.37
CA TYR A 3 -12.08 24.59 -24.29
C TYR A 3 -11.25 24.68 -23.00
N TYR A 4 -10.04 24.12 -22.97
CA TYR A 4 -9.19 24.09 -21.78
C TYR A 4 -7.81 24.66 -22.09
N ASP A 5 -7.21 25.25 -21.08
CA ASP A 5 -5.84 25.70 -21.13
C ASP A 5 -4.92 24.59 -21.64
N SER A 6 -4.17 24.84 -22.71
CA SER A 6 -3.25 23.86 -23.32
C SER A 6 -2.13 23.43 -22.36
N THR A 7 -1.93 24.13 -21.25
CA THR A 7 -0.99 23.80 -20.19
C THR A 7 -1.51 22.72 -19.24
N LEU A 8 -2.80 22.38 -19.27
CA LEU A 8 -3.39 21.32 -18.47
C LEU A 8 -3.07 19.94 -19.10
N HIS A 9 -1.87 19.45 -18.84
CA HIS A 9 -1.43 18.12 -19.26
C HIS A 9 -0.92 17.33 -18.06
N PRO A 10 -1.21 16.03 -17.91
CA PRO A 10 -0.76 15.23 -16.75
C PRO A 10 0.72 15.34 -16.43
N ASP A 11 1.58 15.47 -17.48
CA ASP A 11 3.03 15.53 -17.29
C ASP A 11 3.54 16.88 -16.77
N VAL A 12 2.69 17.92 -16.73
CA VAL A 12 3.05 19.26 -16.26
C VAL A 12 2.25 19.71 -15.03
N LEU A 13 1.27 18.90 -14.60
CA LEU A 13 0.53 19.20 -13.39
C LEU A 13 1.40 19.00 -12.14
N ASP A 14 1.37 19.98 -11.24
CA ASP A 14 1.95 19.82 -9.91
C ASP A 14 1.06 18.91 -9.04
N LEU A 15 1.41 17.62 -8.95
CA LEU A 15 0.69 16.69 -8.11
C LEU A 15 0.90 16.93 -6.61
N ASN A 16 1.78 17.84 -6.23
CA ASN A 16 2.05 18.24 -4.86
C ASN A 16 1.45 19.61 -4.49
N ASP A 17 0.60 20.18 -5.35
CA ASP A 17 -0.07 21.43 -5.04
C ASP A 17 -0.92 21.31 -3.77
N LYS A 18 -0.38 21.82 -2.67
CA LYS A 18 -1.04 21.79 -1.35
C LYS A 18 -2.42 22.43 -1.34
N SER A 19 -2.65 23.42 -2.20
CA SER A 19 -3.93 24.11 -2.26
C SER A 19 -5.07 23.17 -2.67
N VAL A 20 -4.78 22.18 -3.51
CA VAL A 20 -5.75 21.14 -3.92
C VAL A 20 -6.12 20.26 -2.72
N TYR A 21 -5.13 19.79 -1.96
CA TYR A 21 -5.38 18.94 -0.79
C TYR A 21 -6.14 19.72 0.29
N ASP A 22 -5.68 20.92 0.62
CA ASP A 22 -6.26 21.74 1.69
C ASP A 22 -7.66 22.26 1.36
N ASN A 23 -7.90 22.73 0.13
CA ASN A 23 -9.14 23.39 -0.26
C ASN A 23 -10.21 22.45 -0.83
N ILE A 24 -9.84 21.27 -1.33
CA ILE A 24 -10.75 20.29 -1.92
C ILE A 24 -10.92 19.09 -0.99
N PHE A 25 -9.86 18.31 -0.81
CA PHE A 25 -9.95 17.05 -0.07
C PHE A 25 -10.23 17.23 1.42
N HIS A 26 -9.51 18.14 2.10
CA HIS A 26 -9.73 18.40 3.52
C HIS A 26 -11.07 19.10 3.79
N GLN A 27 -11.52 19.95 2.88
CA GLN A 27 -12.82 20.63 2.99
C GLN A 27 -14.00 19.74 2.58
N GLY A 28 -13.74 18.63 1.91
CA GLY A 28 -14.80 17.72 1.46
C GLY A 28 -15.55 18.19 0.23
N LYS A 29 -14.90 18.95 -0.65
CA LYS A 29 -15.47 19.42 -1.92
C LYS A 29 -15.27 18.37 -3.01
N PHE A 30 -16.01 17.26 -2.95
CA PHE A 30 -15.82 16.09 -3.81
C PHE A 30 -16.66 16.09 -5.09
N VAL A 31 -17.36 17.16 -5.42
CA VAL A 31 -18.15 17.22 -6.67
C VAL A 31 -17.21 17.10 -7.87
N GLY A 32 -17.46 16.10 -8.71
CA GLY A 32 -16.62 15.82 -9.88
C GLY A 32 -15.31 15.07 -9.58
N VAL A 33 -15.02 14.77 -8.32
CA VAL A 33 -13.82 13.97 -7.97
C VAL A 33 -14.12 12.49 -8.13
N PHE A 34 -13.41 11.86 -9.05
CA PHE A 34 -13.58 10.45 -9.35
C PHE A 34 -13.31 9.57 -8.12
N GLN A 35 -14.09 8.47 -7.95
CA GLN A 35 -14.05 7.55 -6.80
C GLN A 35 -14.53 8.12 -5.45
N PHE A 36 -14.83 9.42 -5.35
CA PHE A 36 -15.28 10.05 -4.11
C PHE A 36 -16.77 10.46 -4.13
N THR A 37 -17.60 9.69 -4.85
CA THR A 37 -19.05 9.90 -4.87
C THR A 37 -19.75 9.34 -3.64
N ASN A 38 -19.16 8.33 -2.98
CA ASN A 38 -19.72 7.68 -1.79
C ASN A 38 -19.39 8.48 -0.53
N SER A 39 -20.40 8.78 0.30
CA SER A 39 -20.24 9.55 1.54
C SER A 39 -19.28 8.92 2.56
N GLY A 40 -19.14 7.59 2.55
CA GLY A 40 -18.17 6.89 3.39
C GLY A 40 -16.73 7.15 2.95
N ALA A 41 -16.46 7.11 1.62
CA ALA A 41 -15.15 7.44 1.05
C ALA A 41 -14.78 8.90 1.36
N GLN A 42 -15.74 9.82 1.22
CA GLN A 42 -15.55 11.23 1.54
C GLN A 42 -15.19 11.44 3.02
N ARG A 43 -15.92 10.80 3.94
CA ARG A 43 -15.62 10.87 5.38
C ARG A 43 -14.24 10.29 5.72
N PHE A 44 -13.88 9.17 5.09
CA PHE A 44 -12.57 8.57 5.28
C PHE A 44 -11.45 9.50 4.79
N CYS A 45 -11.57 10.04 3.58
CA CYS A 45 -10.62 10.99 3.02
C CYS A 45 -10.43 12.23 3.91
N LYS A 46 -11.52 12.85 4.37
CA LYS A 46 -11.45 14.00 5.30
C LYS A 46 -10.73 13.69 6.60
N LYS A 47 -10.91 12.50 7.16
CA LYS A 47 -10.24 12.06 8.39
C LYS A 47 -8.77 11.74 8.17
N ALA A 48 -8.43 11.16 7.02
CA ALA A 48 -7.06 10.79 6.67
C ALA A 48 -6.19 12.01 6.28
N LYS A 49 -6.80 13.12 5.87
CA LYS A 49 -6.13 14.36 5.49
C LYS A 49 -4.97 14.12 4.52
N PRO A 50 -5.24 13.70 3.28
CA PRO A 50 -4.21 13.42 2.30
C PRO A 50 -3.35 14.64 2.02
N LYS A 51 -2.05 14.44 1.77
CA LYS A 51 -1.06 15.48 1.50
C LYS A 51 -0.50 15.44 0.07
N ASP A 52 -0.63 14.28 -0.57
CA ASP A 52 -0.07 13.98 -1.87
C ASP A 52 -0.89 12.92 -2.62
N ILE A 53 -0.50 12.64 -3.85
CA ILE A 53 -1.17 11.66 -4.71
C ILE A 53 -1.06 10.23 -4.16
N ILE A 54 -0.01 9.90 -3.41
CA ILE A 54 0.16 8.58 -2.81
C ILE A 54 -0.86 8.37 -1.70
N ASP A 55 -1.12 9.39 -0.89
CA ASP A 55 -2.17 9.35 0.13
C ASP A 55 -3.55 9.14 -0.50
N ILE A 56 -3.87 9.85 -1.58
CA ILE A 56 -5.14 9.66 -2.30
C ILE A 56 -5.23 8.23 -2.85
N SER A 57 -4.13 7.73 -3.43
CA SER A 57 -4.05 6.37 -3.95
C SER A 57 -4.22 5.31 -2.85
N ALA A 58 -3.63 5.54 -1.68
CA ALA A 58 -3.80 4.67 -0.51
C ALA A 58 -5.25 4.68 -0.01
N ILE A 59 -5.87 5.85 0.11
CA ILE A 59 -7.27 6.02 0.53
C ILE A 59 -8.21 5.27 -0.43
N THR A 60 -8.03 5.46 -1.74
CA THR A 60 -8.80 4.76 -2.77
C THR A 60 -8.62 3.24 -2.68
N SER A 61 -7.39 2.80 -2.42
CA SER A 61 -7.04 1.38 -2.30
C SER A 61 -7.61 0.72 -1.05
N ILE A 62 -7.72 1.46 0.06
CA ILE A 62 -8.28 0.99 1.33
C ILE A 62 -9.81 0.98 1.29
N TYR A 63 -10.44 1.94 0.61
CA TYR A 63 -11.90 2.06 0.59
C TYR A 63 -12.55 0.98 -0.29
N ARG A 64 -12.45 -0.27 0.15
CA ARG A 64 -13.02 -1.47 -0.49
C ARG A 64 -13.52 -2.44 0.57
N PRO A 65 -14.48 -3.33 0.27
CA PRO A 65 -15.11 -4.22 1.26
C PRO A 65 -14.12 -5.01 2.11
N GLY A 66 -13.04 -5.55 1.52
CA GLY A 66 -12.04 -6.33 2.23
C GLY A 66 -11.30 -5.52 3.31
N PRO A 67 -10.53 -4.47 2.95
CA PRO A 67 -9.82 -3.65 3.92
C PRO A 67 -10.74 -2.96 4.93
N LEU A 68 -11.94 -2.52 4.52
CA LEU A 68 -12.93 -1.94 5.42
C LEU A 68 -13.42 -2.96 6.46
N GLY A 69 -13.69 -4.20 6.04
CA GLY A 69 -14.07 -5.28 6.94
C GLY A 69 -13.01 -5.59 7.99
N ALA A 70 -11.73 -5.32 7.68
CA ALA A 70 -10.59 -5.45 8.57
C ALA A 70 -10.27 -4.17 9.37
N ASN A 71 -11.09 -3.13 9.29
CA ASN A 71 -10.87 -1.80 9.92
C ASN A 71 -9.56 -1.11 9.52
N VAL A 72 -8.98 -1.42 8.36
CA VAL A 72 -7.72 -0.82 7.89
C VAL A 72 -7.87 0.69 7.73
N ASP A 73 -9.04 1.19 7.33
CA ASP A 73 -9.35 2.61 7.22
C ASP A 73 -9.16 3.35 8.54
N LYS A 74 -9.65 2.79 9.65
CA LYS A 74 -9.53 3.41 10.98
C LYS A 74 -8.08 3.38 11.47
N LEU A 75 -7.39 2.26 11.26
CA LEU A 75 -5.98 2.12 11.64
C LEU A 75 -5.09 3.06 10.83
N TYR A 76 -5.34 3.17 9.52
CA TYR A 76 -4.62 4.09 8.65
C TYR A 76 -4.80 5.55 9.07
N VAL A 77 -6.05 5.99 9.36
CA VAL A 77 -6.32 7.34 9.87
C VAL A 77 -5.58 7.60 11.18
N LYS A 78 -5.57 6.63 12.11
CA LYS A 78 -4.84 6.75 13.36
C LYS A 78 -3.35 6.94 13.13
N ALA A 79 -2.74 6.12 12.28
CA ALA A 79 -1.31 6.20 11.96
C ALA A 79 -0.96 7.51 11.24
N LYS A 80 -1.76 7.93 10.26
CA LYS A 80 -1.55 9.21 9.54
C LYS A 80 -1.60 10.43 10.46
N ASN A 81 -2.49 10.42 11.44
CA ASN A 81 -2.63 11.54 12.39
C ASN A 81 -1.59 11.50 13.53
N ASN A 82 -0.96 10.35 13.77
CA ASN A 82 0.06 10.16 14.80
C ASN A 82 1.29 9.44 14.23
N PRO A 83 2.05 10.07 13.34
CA PRO A 83 3.17 9.39 12.65
C PRO A 83 4.28 8.94 13.62
N ASN A 84 4.42 9.56 14.78
CA ASN A 84 5.39 9.18 15.81
C ASN A 84 5.03 7.85 16.50
N ASP A 85 3.78 7.40 16.42
CA ASP A 85 3.32 6.14 17.01
C ASP A 85 3.48 4.95 16.05
N ILE A 86 3.99 5.19 14.84
CA ILE A 86 4.20 4.12 13.86
C ILE A 86 5.47 3.36 14.21
N HIS A 87 5.31 2.08 14.56
CA HIS A 87 6.42 1.18 14.81
C HIS A 87 6.77 0.39 13.55
N TYR A 88 8.00 0.57 13.08
CA TYR A 88 8.55 -0.22 11.99
C TYR A 88 9.45 -1.33 12.56
N VAL A 89 9.32 -2.52 12.00
CA VAL A 89 10.12 -3.69 12.44
C VAL A 89 11.62 -3.46 12.24
N ASN A 90 11.99 -2.75 11.19
CA ASN A 90 13.35 -2.32 10.87
C ASN A 90 13.33 -1.22 9.80
N ASP A 91 14.51 -0.69 9.45
CA ASP A 91 14.66 0.39 8.48
C ASP A 91 14.19 0.00 7.06
N ILE A 92 14.37 -1.27 6.66
CA ILE A 92 13.90 -1.76 5.35
C ILE A 92 12.37 -1.77 5.31
N ALA A 93 11.71 -2.24 6.38
CA ALA A 93 10.25 -2.21 6.47
C ALA A 93 9.73 -0.76 6.46
N LYS A 94 10.44 0.15 7.13
CA LYS A 94 10.15 1.58 7.07
C LYS A 94 10.26 2.11 5.65
N GLU A 95 11.39 1.92 4.98
CA GLU A 95 11.62 2.38 3.60
C GLU A 95 10.50 1.93 2.64
N VAL A 96 9.99 0.70 2.81
CA VAL A 96 8.96 0.14 1.93
C VAL A 96 7.56 0.65 2.26
N THR A 97 7.28 0.98 3.53
CA THR A 97 5.90 1.25 3.97
C THR A 97 5.67 2.64 4.55
N GLU A 98 6.69 3.50 4.67
CA GLU A 98 6.50 4.85 5.24
C GLU A 98 5.54 5.71 4.40
N GLU A 99 5.55 5.58 3.08
CA GLU A 99 4.61 6.28 2.20
C GLU A 99 3.14 5.89 2.45
N THR A 100 2.91 4.74 3.05
CA THR A 100 1.60 4.20 3.41
C THR A 100 1.38 4.11 4.92
N ALA A 101 2.07 4.94 5.69
CA ALA A 101 1.97 5.01 7.16
C ALA A 101 2.16 3.65 7.86
N GLY A 102 3.08 2.82 7.35
CA GLY A 102 3.42 1.50 7.92
C GLY A 102 2.55 0.34 7.42
N PHE A 103 1.59 0.58 6.53
CA PHE A 103 0.69 -0.46 6.04
C PHE A 103 1.14 -1.03 4.68
N LEU A 104 0.94 -2.34 4.51
CA LEU A 104 1.04 -2.99 3.21
C LEU A 104 -0.29 -2.78 2.45
N ILE A 105 -0.35 -1.74 1.62
CA ILE A 105 -1.54 -1.38 0.85
C ILE A 105 -1.37 -1.81 -0.61
N PHE A 106 -0.18 -1.57 -1.16
CA PHE A 106 0.11 -1.86 -2.55
C PHE A 106 0.76 -3.24 -2.71
N GLN A 107 0.37 -3.94 -3.76
CA GLN A 107 0.93 -5.26 -4.09
C GLN A 107 2.44 -5.21 -4.31
N GLU A 108 2.92 -4.11 -4.85
CA GLU A 108 4.34 -3.85 -5.12
C GLU A 108 5.17 -3.80 -3.84
N GLN A 109 4.59 -3.35 -2.73
CA GLN A 109 5.27 -3.33 -1.42
C GLN A 109 5.59 -4.75 -0.91
N ILE A 110 4.70 -5.72 -1.15
CA ILE A 110 4.96 -7.13 -0.80
C ILE A 110 6.15 -7.67 -1.60
N ALA A 111 6.18 -7.41 -2.91
CA ALA A 111 7.27 -7.86 -3.77
C ALA A 111 8.60 -7.23 -3.38
N LEU A 112 8.59 -5.93 -3.11
CA LEU A 112 9.78 -5.17 -2.72
C LEU A 112 10.29 -5.59 -1.34
N MET A 113 9.41 -5.78 -0.38
CA MET A 113 9.80 -6.23 0.96
C MET A 113 10.36 -7.66 0.93
N ALA A 114 9.75 -8.57 0.17
CA ALA A 114 10.29 -9.92 -0.02
C ALA A 114 11.69 -9.90 -0.67
N HIS A 115 11.90 -9.02 -1.65
CA HIS A 115 13.19 -8.85 -2.30
C HIS A 115 14.26 -8.28 -1.33
N LYS A 116 13.92 -7.23 -0.61
CA LYS A 116 14.87 -6.52 0.28
C LYS A 116 15.21 -7.31 1.55
N LEU A 117 14.26 -8.01 2.14
CA LEU A 117 14.45 -8.78 3.37
C LEU A 117 14.91 -10.21 3.12
N GLY A 118 14.48 -10.82 2.03
CA GLY A 118 14.78 -12.21 1.72
C GLY A 118 16.23 -12.45 1.30
N ASP A 119 16.65 -13.71 1.40
CA ASP A 119 17.94 -14.17 0.94
C ASP A 119 17.85 -14.60 -0.53
N ASN A 120 18.56 -13.87 -1.40
CA ASN A 120 18.56 -14.14 -2.85
C ASN A 120 17.15 -14.26 -3.47
N ILE A 121 16.21 -13.44 -3.01
CA ILE A 121 14.90 -13.28 -3.66
C ILE A 121 15.01 -12.14 -4.66
N SER A 122 14.95 -12.45 -5.96
CA SER A 122 14.91 -11.42 -6.99
C SER A 122 13.56 -10.67 -6.96
N LEU A 123 13.52 -9.46 -7.53
CA LEU A 123 12.27 -8.72 -7.66
C LEU A 123 11.22 -9.50 -8.48
N GLU A 124 11.67 -10.29 -9.46
CA GLU A 124 10.81 -11.18 -10.25
C GLU A 124 10.20 -12.29 -9.36
N GLU A 125 11.00 -12.91 -8.48
CA GLU A 125 10.49 -13.89 -7.50
C GLU A 125 9.51 -13.24 -6.53
N GLY A 126 9.76 -12.00 -6.07
CA GLY A 126 8.83 -11.22 -5.26
C GLY A 126 7.49 -10.98 -5.99
N ASN A 127 7.52 -10.66 -7.27
CA ASN A 127 6.31 -10.52 -8.07
C ASN A 127 5.59 -11.86 -8.32
N LYS A 128 6.31 -12.98 -8.43
CA LYS A 128 5.72 -14.33 -8.46
C LYS A 128 5.07 -14.68 -7.13
N LEU A 129 5.71 -14.35 -6.01
CA LEU A 129 5.16 -14.55 -4.66
C LEU A 129 3.79 -13.87 -4.54
N ARG A 130 3.66 -12.61 -4.93
CA ARG A 130 2.40 -11.88 -4.92
C ARG A 130 1.27 -12.66 -5.59
N LYS A 131 1.55 -13.26 -6.76
CA LYS A 131 0.58 -14.09 -7.50
C LYS A 131 0.27 -15.42 -6.79
N LEU A 132 1.27 -16.00 -6.11
CA LEU A 132 1.09 -17.24 -5.36
C LEU A 132 0.28 -17.05 -4.08
N LEU A 133 0.44 -15.91 -3.42
CA LEU A 133 -0.29 -15.57 -2.20
C LEU A 133 -1.80 -15.37 -2.46
N THR A 134 -2.18 -14.82 -3.62
CA THR A 134 -3.58 -14.58 -3.98
C THR A 134 -4.32 -15.83 -4.44
N LYS A 135 -3.60 -16.86 -4.88
CA LYS A 135 -4.19 -18.11 -5.35
C LYS A 135 -4.32 -19.10 -4.18
N LYS A 136 -5.52 -19.60 -3.93
CA LYS A 136 -5.72 -20.81 -3.11
C LYS A 136 -5.16 -22.01 -3.89
N GLY A 137 -3.83 -22.17 -3.85
CA GLY A 137 -3.13 -23.16 -4.64
C GLY A 137 -2.97 -24.48 -3.92
N THR A 138 -3.26 -25.56 -4.62
CA THR A 138 -2.82 -26.92 -4.30
C THR A 138 -1.68 -27.31 -5.25
N GLY A 139 -0.77 -28.16 -4.82
CA GLY A 139 0.31 -28.70 -5.64
C GLY A 139 1.51 -27.76 -5.85
N LYS A 140 2.01 -27.65 -7.09
CA LYS A 140 3.26 -26.91 -7.41
C LYS A 140 3.31 -25.47 -6.90
N GLY A 141 2.18 -24.78 -6.82
CA GLY A 141 2.12 -23.41 -6.29
C GLY A 141 2.41 -23.34 -4.79
N HIS A 142 1.95 -24.32 -4.02
CA HIS A 142 2.21 -24.40 -2.59
C HIS A 142 3.69 -24.65 -2.30
N GLU A 143 4.31 -25.55 -3.06
CA GLU A 143 5.75 -25.84 -2.93
C GLU A 143 6.61 -24.61 -3.25
N GLN A 144 6.28 -23.88 -4.32
CA GLN A 144 6.98 -22.64 -4.67
C GLN A 144 6.84 -21.58 -3.59
N LYS A 145 5.65 -21.40 -3.04
CA LYS A 145 5.37 -20.47 -1.94
C LYS A 145 6.23 -20.85 -0.72
N HIS A 146 6.29 -22.12 -0.37
CA HIS A 146 7.09 -22.62 0.75
C HIS A 146 8.59 -22.32 0.56
N LYS A 147 9.14 -22.60 -0.62
CA LYS A 147 10.55 -22.29 -0.95
C LYS A 147 10.88 -20.80 -0.82
N ILE A 148 9.97 -19.93 -1.27
CA ILE A 148 10.15 -18.49 -1.14
C ILE A 148 10.04 -18.08 0.34
N LYS A 149 9.12 -18.66 1.12
CA LYS A 149 9.02 -18.42 2.57
C LYS A 149 10.32 -18.75 3.28
N GLU A 150 10.93 -19.90 3.01
CA GLU A 150 12.19 -20.30 3.62
C GLU A 150 13.33 -19.33 3.29
N LYS A 151 13.47 -18.91 2.03
CA LYS A 151 14.41 -17.87 1.62
C LYS A 151 14.15 -16.56 2.35
N PHE A 152 12.89 -16.17 2.50
CA PHE A 152 12.49 -14.95 3.18
C PHE A 152 12.88 -14.97 4.67
N ILE A 153 12.49 -16.02 5.39
CA ILE A 153 12.81 -16.17 6.82
C ILE A 153 14.33 -16.20 7.03
N ARG A 154 15.07 -16.95 6.21
CA ARG A 154 16.53 -17.00 6.28
C ARG A 154 17.16 -15.63 6.06
N GLY A 155 16.70 -14.87 5.07
CA GLY A 155 17.19 -13.52 4.80
C GLY A 155 16.90 -12.53 5.93
N CYS A 156 15.72 -12.62 6.55
CA CYS A 156 15.36 -11.84 7.73
C CYS A 156 16.33 -12.13 8.89
N VAL A 157 16.59 -13.40 9.19
CA VAL A 157 17.51 -13.83 10.25
C VAL A 157 18.93 -13.32 9.99
N HIS A 158 19.43 -13.40 8.75
CA HIS A 158 20.74 -12.84 8.37
C HIS A 158 20.81 -11.32 8.56
N LYS A 159 19.68 -10.63 8.53
CA LYS A 159 19.55 -9.19 8.78
C LYS A 159 19.16 -8.85 10.23
N SER A 160 19.44 -9.78 11.15
CA SER A 160 19.18 -9.61 12.59
C SER A 160 17.71 -9.41 12.96
N ILE A 161 16.80 -9.86 12.12
CA ILE A 161 15.36 -9.95 12.44
C ILE A 161 15.12 -11.36 13.01
N ASP A 162 14.58 -11.44 14.22
CA ASP A 162 14.29 -12.74 14.82
C ASP A 162 13.21 -13.50 14.01
N ARG A 163 13.22 -14.82 14.16
CA ARG A 163 12.36 -15.70 13.38
C ARG A 163 10.86 -15.43 13.62
N ALA A 164 10.48 -15.11 14.84
CA ALA A 164 9.06 -14.86 15.17
C ALA A 164 8.57 -13.61 14.46
N THR A 165 9.38 -12.56 14.45
CA THR A 165 9.12 -11.31 13.70
C THR A 165 9.07 -11.57 12.19
N ALA A 166 9.99 -12.36 11.66
CA ALA A 166 9.99 -12.73 10.23
C ALA A 166 8.73 -13.52 9.83
N ASP A 167 8.30 -14.47 10.67
CA ASP A 167 7.05 -15.21 10.47
C ASP A 167 5.83 -14.27 10.55
N GLN A 168 5.83 -13.27 11.43
CA GLN A 168 4.77 -12.27 11.53
C GLN A 168 4.70 -11.40 10.25
N ILE A 169 5.83 -10.97 9.71
CA ILE A 169 5.86 -10.24 8.43
C ILE A 169 5.30 -11.10 7.31
N TRP A 170 5.67 -12.38 7.28
CA TRP A 170 5.13 -13.31 6.29
C TRP A 170 3.62 -13.50 6.40
N GLN A 171 3.09 -13.63 7.62
CA GLN A 171 1.64 -13.69 7.86
C GLN A 171 0.94 -12.42 7.37
N ASN A 172 1.56 -11.26 7.55
CA ASN A 172 1.05 -10.01 7.00
C ASN A 172 1.01 -10.04 5.47
N PHE A 173 2.02 -10.62 4.79
CA PHE A 173 1.95 -10.82 3.33
C PHE A 173 0.75 -11.68 2.93
N GLU A 174 0.49 -12.78 3.63
CA GLU A 174 -0.65 -13.66 3.37
C GLU A 174 -1.97 -12.95 3.59
N TYR A 175 -2.07 -12.18 4.67
CA TYR A 175 -3.25 -11.42 5.02
C TYR A 175 -3.54 -10.32 3.98
N PHE A 176 -2.55 -9.50 3.66
CA PHE A 176 -2.71 -8.37 2.74
C PHE A 176 -2.69 -8.75 1.27
N SER A 177 -2.21 -9.95 0.90
CA SER A 177 -2.19 -10.40 -0.49
C SER A 177 -3.58 -10.43 -1.13
N GLY A 178 -4.60 -10.78 -0.36
CA GLY A 178 -6.01 -10.76 -0.80
C GLY A 178 -6.58 -9.35 -0.96
N TYR A 179 -5.93 -8.33 -0.39
CA TYR A 179 -6.39 -6.95 -0.34
C TYR A 179 -5.44 -5.98 -1.04
N GLY A 180 -4.24 -6.41 -1.42
CA GLY A 180 -3.26 -5.55 -2.08
C GLY A 180 -3.81 -4.96 -3.38
N PHE A 181 -3.61 -3.66 -3.57
CA PHE A 181 -4.01 -2.93 -4.77
C PHE A 181 -2.79 -2.65 -5.65
N ASN A 182 -2.99 -2.60 -6.95
CA ASN A 182 -1.91 -2.22 -7.87
C ASN A 182 -1.65 -0.71 -7.75
N LYS A 183 -0.43 -0.32 -7.40
CA LYS A 183 -0.07 1.09 -7.15
C LYS A 183 -0.23 1.95 -8.40
N SER A 184 0.25 1.46 -9.55
CA SER A 184 0.15 2.22 -10.80
C SER A 184 -1.30 2.46 -11.21
N HIS A 185 -2.18 1.48 -11.00
CA HIS A 185 -3.61 1.65 -11.23
C HIS A 185 -4.23 2.69 -10.29
N ALA A 186 -3.88 2.65 -8.99
CA ALA A 186 -4.38 3.62 -8.01
C ALA A 186 -3.94 5.06 -8.33
N VAL A 187 -2.69 5.24 -8.75
CA VAL A 187 -2.14 6.56 -9.13
C VAL A 187 -2.77 7.08 -10.44
N SER A 188 -3.09 6.18 -11.37
CA SER A 188 -3.70 6.57 -12.65
C SER A 188 -5.17 7.01 -12.51
N TYR A 189 -5.85 6.59 -11.46
CA TYR A 189 -7.22 6.94 -11.14
C TYR A 189 -7.31 8.35 -10.56
#